data_cf5528bcc00ecd110ed5756401bb940b
#
_entry.id   cf5528bcc00ecd110ed5756401bb940b
#
_cell.length_a   1.000
_cell.length_b   1.000
_cell.length_c   1.000
_cell.angle_alpha   90.00
_cell.angle_beta   90.00
_cell.angle_gamma   90.00
#
_symmetry.space_group_name_H-M   'P 1'
#
loop_
_entity.id
_entity.type
_entity.pdbx_description
1 polymer ?
#
loop_
_entity_poly.entity_id
_entity_poly.type
_entity_poly.pdbx_seq_one_letter_code
_entity_poly.pdbx_strand_id
1 'polypeptide(L)'
;MLLPFYQQELLEAGCDEAGRGCLAGPVFAAAVILPPDFHHPLLNDSKQLAEKERNKLRKEIEEMAIAFAVAAVDHQEIDKINILNASFLAMHRALDQLKQQPDFIIIDGNRFKPYQNTKHQCIVKGDGKYFSIAAASILAKTYRDEYMENLHQQFPHYDWKQNKGYPTVKHREAVFSYGLSPYHRKTFRITNPQLSIFNSLPYESTTTHQ
;
A
#
# COMPACT_ATOMS: atom_id res chain seq x y z
N MET A 1 -18.75 10.16 6.14
CA MET A 1 -19.19 8.81 6.55
C MET A 1 -18.94 7.88 5.38
N LEU A 2 -18.35 6.69 5.60
CA LEU A 2 -18.14 5.70 4.56
C LEU A 2 -19.46 5.06 4.14
N LEU A 3 -19.55 4.70 2.86
CA LEU A 3 -20.69 3.98 2.29
C LEU A 3 -20.49 2.47 2.48
N PRO A 4 -21.56 1.70 2.71
CA PRO A 4 -21.47 0.25 2.91
C PRO A 4 -21.10 -0.50 1.60
N PHE A 5 -21.60 -0.04 0.45
CA PHE A 5 -21.39 -0.67 -0.85
C PHE A 5 -21.54 0.34 -2.00
N TYR A 6 -20.99 0.01 -3.16
CA TYR A 6 -21.23 0.69 -4.43
C TYR A 6 -22.39 0.02 -5.19
N GLN A 7 -22.49 -1.33 -5.12
CA GLN A 7 -23.57 -2.13 -5.72
C GLN A 7 -24.31 -2.93 -4.64
N GLN A 8 -25.50 -2.50 -4.28
CA GLN A 8 -26.24 -3.01 -3.12
C GLN A 8 -26.65 -4.50 -3.23
N GLU A 9 -26.94 -4.98 -4.44
CA GLU A 9 -27.51 -6.32 -4.67
C GLU A 9 -26.46 -7.38 -5.07
N LEU A 10 -25.18 -6.99 -5.12
CA LEU A 10 -24.08 -7.84 -5.53
C LEU A 10 -23.15 -8.13 -4.35
N LEU A 11 -22.55 -9.31 -4.36
CA LEU A 11 -21.45 -9.61 -3.45
C LEU A 11 -20.23 -8.79 -3.88
N GLU A 12 -19.94 -7.73 -3.16
CA GLU A 12 -18.92 -6.75 -3.54
C GLU A 12 -17.64 -6.91 -2.73
N ALA A 13 -16.49 -6.98 -3.43
CA ALA A 13 -15.18 -6.91 -2.81
C ALA A 13 -14.57 -5.53 -2.98
N GLY A 14 -14.01 -4.96 -1.90
CA GLY A 14 -13.13 -3.79 -1.94
C GLY A 14 -11.67 -4.20 -2.00
N CYS A 15 -10.87 -3.54 -2.85
CA CYS A 15 -9.43 -3.78 -3.00
C CYS A 15 -8.62 -2.50 -2.79
N ASP A 16 -7.48 -2.63 -2.11
CA ASP A 16 -6.47 -1.59 -1.96
C ASP A 16 -5.07 -2.18 -1.84
N GLU A 17 -4.02 -1.36 -2.04
CA GLU A 17 -2.63 -1.79 -1.93
C GLU A 17 -1.80 -0.91 -0.99
N ALA A 18 -0.70 -1.48 -0.48
CA ALA A 18 0.28 -0.79 0.35
C ALA A 18 1.71 -1.03 -0.14
N GLY A 19 2.54 0.03 -0.11
CA GLY A 19 3.96 -0.09 -0.39
C GLY A 19 4.38 0.25 -1.81
N ARG A 20 3.58 0.91 -2.63
CA ARG A 20 3.96 1.32 -4.00
C ARG A 20 5.18 2.21 -4.05
N GLY A 21 5.25 3.23 -3.21
CA GLY A 21 6.34 4.22 -3.20
C GLY A 21 7.57 3.83 -2.40
N CYS A 22 7.68 2.59 -1.94
CA CYS A 22 8.78 2.13 -1.11
C CYS A 22 10.00 1.73 -1.95
N LEU A 23 11.22 2.02 -1.44
CA LEU A 23 12.48 1.63 -2.08
C LEU A 23 12.80 0.14 -1.86
N ALA A 24 12.22 -0.47 -0.83
CA ALA A 24 12.49 -1.85 -0.45
C ALA A 24 11.22 -2.62 -0.06
N GLY A 25 11.28 -3.93 -0.22
CA GLY A 25 10.23 -4.85 0.13
C GLY A 25 9.12 -4.96 -0.91
N PRO A 26 8.17 -5.87 -0.68
CA PRO A 26 7.06 -6.16 -1.59
C PRO A 26 6.01 -5.05 -1.61
N VAL A 27 5.14 -5.07 -2.63
CA VAL A 27 3.83 -4.46 -2.59
C VAL A 27 2.84 -5.49 -2.06
N PHE A 28 1.98 -5.08 -1.14
CA PHE A 28 0.88 -5.88 -0.61
C PHE A 28 -0.43 -5.35 -1.13
N ALA A 29 -1.38 -6.23 -1.38
CA ALA A 29 -2.76 -5.86 -1.65
C ALA A 29 -3.70 -6.74 -0.84
N ALA A 30 -4.87 -6.22 -0.53
CA ALA A 30 -5.94 -6.96 0.10
C ALA A 30 -7.23 -6.85 -0.70
N ALA A 31 -8.06 -7.89 -0.61
CA ALA A 31 -9.43 -7.93 -1.07
C ALA A 31 -10.32 -8.28 0.12
N VAL A 32 -11.41 -7.54 0.33
CA VAL A 32 -12.30 -7.70 1.48
C VAL A 32 -13.75 -7.63 1.05
N ILE A 33 -14.53 -8.61 1.48
CA ILE A 33 -15.99 -8.66 1.35
C ILE A 33 -16.56 -8.48 2.75
N LEU A 34 -17.35 -7.44 2.95
CA LEU A 34 -17.98 -7.14 4.24
C LEU A 34 -19.48 -7.47 4.25
N PRO A 35 -20.08 -7.77 5.41
CA PRO A 35 -21.52 -7.85 5.56
C PRO A 35 -22.20 -6.53 5.15
N PRO A 36 -23.42 -6.56 4.57
CA PRO A 36 -24.13 -5.35 4.13
C PRO A 36 -24.41 -4.33 5.25
N ASP A 37 -24.55 -4.81 6.48
CA ASP A 37 -24.78 -4.02 7.69
C ASP A 37 -23.48 -3.65 8.44
N PHE A 38 -22.32 -3.95 7.86
CA PHE A 38 -21.03 -3.63 8.47
C PHE A 38 -20.87 -2.13 8.67
N HIS A 39 -20.57 -1.77 9.89
CA HIS A 39 -20.23 -0.40 10.27
C HIS A 39 -19.13 -0.39 11.33
N HIS A 40 -18.12 0.45 11.13
CA HIS A 40 -17.06 0.63 12.11
C HIS A 40 -16.61 2.10 12.17
N PRO A 41 -16.72 2.76 13.34
CA PRO A 41 -16.49 4.20 13.48
C PRO A 41 -15.03 4.60 13.14
N LEU A 42 -14.05 3.78 13.50
CA LEU A 42 -12.63 4.08 13.29
C LEU A 42 -12.19 3.94 11.82
N LEU A 43 -12.89 3.17 10.99
CA LEU A 43 -12.52 3.02 9.58
C LEU A 43 -12.63 4.34 8.80
N ASN A 44 -13.50 5.25 9.21
CA ASN A 44 -13.68 6.54 8.55
C ASN A 44 -12.43 7.44 8.60
N ASP A 45 -11.48 7.15 9.50
CA ASP A 45 -10.27 7.95 9.72
C ASP A 45 -9.00 7.08 9.84
N SER A 46 -8.99 5.97 9.13
CA SER A 46 -7.96 4.93 9.21
C SER A 46 -6.53 5.44 8.97
N LYS A 47 -6.37 6.51 8.18
CA LYS A 47 -5.07 7.13 7.88
C LYS A 47 -4.47 7.89 9.08
N GLN A 48 -5.30 8.33 10.03
CA GLN A 48 -4.86 9.05 11.24
C GLN A 48 -4.64 8.11 12.43
N LEU A 49 -5.08 6.85 12.33
CA LEU A 49 -4.96 5.88 13.41
C LEU A 49 -3.49 5.59 13.75
N ALA A 50 -3.19 5.52 15.05
CA ALA A 50 -1.92 5.00 15.53
C ALA A 50 -1.75 3.51 15.12
N GLU A 51 -0.51 3.04 15.05
CA GLU A 51 -0.20 1.65 14.65
C GLU A 51 -0.92 0.61 15.51
N LYS A 52 -0.98 0.83 16.83
CA LYS A 52 -1.67 -0.06 17.78
C LYS A 52 -3.18 -0.16 17.46
N GLU A 53 -3.81 0.95 17.12
CA GLU A 53 -5.24 0.99 16.77
C GLU A 53 -5.49 0.31 15.43
N ARG A 54 -4.63 0.53 14.42
CA ARG A 54 -4.70 -0.20 13.14
C ARG A 54 -4.57 -1.70 13.32
N ASN A 55 -3.67 -2.16 14.19
CA ASN A 55 -3.48 -3.59 14.47
C ASN A 55 -4.69 -4.21 15.21
N LYS A 56 -5.37 -3.42 16.04
CA LYS A 56 -6.64 -3.84 16.65
C LYS A 56 -7.74 -3.94 15.59
N LEU A 57 -7.87 -2.90 14.77
CA LEU A 57 -8.87 -2.84 13.70
C LEU A 57 -8.67 -3.95 12.65
N ARG A 58 -7.42 -4.34 12.35
CA ARG A 58 -7.11 -5.50 11.51
C ARG A 58 -7.82 -6.76 12.02
N LYS A 59 -7.68 -7.07 13.31
CA LYS A 59 -8.31 -8.28 13.91
C LYS A 59 -9.83 -8.22 13.81
N GLU A 60 -10.42 -7.07 14.09
CA GLU A 60 -11.87 -6.88 13.99
C GLU A 60 -12.37 -7.05 12.55
N ILE A 61 -11.62 -6.54 11.54
CA ILE A 61 -11.94 -6.77 10.14
C ILE A 61 -11.84 -8.26 9.77
N GLU A 62 -10.76 -8.94 10.20
CA GLU A 62 -10.54 -10.37 9.95
C GLU A 62 -11.65 -11.25 10.53
N GLU A 63 -12.18 -10.87 11.70
CA GLU A 63 -13.27 -11.57 12.39
C GLU A 63 -14.65 -11.30 11.77
N MET A 64 -14.89 -10.08 11.28
CA MET A 64 -16.21 -9.64 10.81
C MET A 64 -16.42 -9.79 9.31
N ALA A 65 -15.35 -9.88 8.51
CA ALA A 65 -15.46 -9.99 7.07
C ALA A 65 -16.10 -11.33 6.65
N ILE A 66 -16.98 -11.29 5.65
CA ILE A 66 -17.51 -12.51 4.98
C ILE A 66 -16.35 -13.29 4.36
N ALA A 67 -15.45 -12.57 3.68
CA ALA A 67 -14.20 -13.11 3.16
C ALA A 67 -13.16 -12.01 3.07
N PHE A 68 -11.90 -12.34 3.32
CA PHE A 68 -10.76 -11.49 3.02
C PHE A 68 -9.57 -12.32 2.59
N ALA A 69 -8.67 -11.68 1.86
CA ALA A 69 -7.37 -12.25 1.54
C ALA A 69 -6.35 -11.13 1.36
N VAL A 70 -5.08 -11.46 1.66
CA VAL A 70 -3.95 -10.55 1.49
C VAL A 70 -2.87 -11.25 0.69
N ALA A 71 -2.37 -10.60 -0.34
CA ALA A 71 -1.32 -11.15 -1.19
C ALA A 71 -0.20 -10.14 -1.41
N ALA A 72 0.97 -10.64 -1.77
CA ALA A 72 2.13 -9.81 -2.03
C ALA A 72 2.75 -10.14 -3.39
N VAL A 73 3.41 -9.12 -3.96
CA VAL A 73 4.33 -9.25 -5.09
C VAL A 73 5.68 -8.73 -4.63
N ASP A 74 6.72 -9.54 -4.74
CA ASP A 74 8.04 -9.23 -4.22
C ASP A 74 8.79 -8.17 -5.05
N HIS A 75 9.90 -7.70 -4.51
CA HIS A 75 10.74 -6.68 -5.14
C HIS A 75 11.34 -7.15 -6.48
N GLN A 76 11.60 -8.44 -6.66
CA GLN A 76 12.17 -8.98 -7.91
C GLN A 76 11.10 -9.01 -9.02
N GLU A 77 9.87 -9.38 -8.69
CA GLU A 77 8.74 -9.28 -9.63
C GLU A 77 8.43 -7.81 -9.95
N ILE A 78 8.47 -6.91 -8.95
CA ILE A 78 8.28 -5.47 -9.16
C ILE A 78 9.31 -4.94 -10.17
N ASP A 79 10.57 -5.32 -10.04
CA ASP A 79 11.63 -4.89 -10.96
C ASP A 79 11.43 -5.43 -12.39
N LYS A 80 10.78 -6.59 -12.55
CA LYS A 80 10.47 -7.19 -13.87
C LYS A 80 9.28 -6.55 -14.57
N ILE A 81 8.18 -6.30 -13.83
CA ILE A 81 6.89 -5.92 -14.42
C ILE A 81 6.48 -4.47 -14.15
N ASN A 82 7.27 -3.71 -13.40
CA ASN A 82 7.05 -2.41 -12.79
C ASN A 82 5.98 -2.40 -11.69
N ILE A 83 5.99 -1.33 -10.87
CA ILE A 83 5.13 -1.23 -9.68
C ILE A 83 3.63 -1.15 -10.00
N LEU A 84 3.23 -0.55 -11.11
CA LEU A 84 1.82 -0.47 -11.49
C LEU A 84 1.26 -1.87 -11.79
N ASN A 85 1.95 -2.63 -12.62
CA ASN A 85 1.56 -4.00 -12.93
C ASN A 85 1.66 -4.93 -11.71
N ALA A 86 2.66 -4.72 -10.85
CA ALA A 86 2.80 -5.47 -9.60
C ALA A 86 1.66 -5.21 -8.61
N SER A 87 1.15 -3.96 -8.52
CA SER A 87 -0.04 -3.65 -7.72
C SER A 87 -1.28 -4.40 -8.23
N PHE A 88 -1.51 -4.41 -9.54
CA PHE A 88 -2.62 -5.17 -10.12
C PHE A 88 -2.47 -6.67 -9.88
N LEU A 89 -1.26 -7.21 -10.05
CA LEU A 89 -0.99 -8.63 -9.79
C LEU A 89 -1.21 -8.99 -8.32
N ALA A 90 -0.81 -8.13 -7.38
CA ALA A 90 -1.07 -8.35 -5.96
C ALA A 90 -2.57 -8.36 -5.64
N MET A 91 -3.36 -7.45 -6.24
CA MET A 91 -4.81 -7.44 -6.11
C MET A 91 -5.45 -8.69 -6.71
N HIS A 92 -5.02 -9.12 -7.91
CA HIS A 92 -5.50 -10.36 -8.53
C HIS A 92 -5.20 -11.58 -7.64
N ARG A 93 -3.98 -11.69 -7.11
CA ARG A 93 -3.61 -12.77 -6.18
C ARG A 93 -4.45 -12.75 -4.89
N ALA A 94 -4.80 -11.56 -4.38
CA ALA A 94 -5.71 -11.45 -3.23
C ALA A 94 -7.13 -11.91 -3.60
N LEU A 95 -7.66 -11.50 -4.75
CA LEU A 95 -8.96 -11.95 -5.25
C LEU A 95 -9.00 -13.47 -5.49
N ASP A 96 -7.93 -14.06 -6.05
CA ASP A 96 -7.82 -15.52 -6.27
C ASP A 96 -7.87 -16.31 -4.95
N GLN A 97 -7.41 -15.72 -3.84
CA GLN A 97 -7.36 -16.36 -2.52
C GLN A 97 -8.64 -16.18 -1.69
N LEU A 98 -9.60 -15.38 -2.16
CA LEU A 98 -10.88 -15.23 -1.46
C LEU A 98 -11.63 -16.57 -1.42
N LYS A 99 -12.09 -16.95 -0.22
CA LYS A 99 -12.91 -18.16 -0.03
C LYS A 99 -14.27 -18.06 -0.72
N GLN A 100 -14.75 -16.85 -0.95
CA GLN A 100 -15.98 -16.55 -1.67
C GLN A 100 -15.67 -15.52 -2.76
N GLN A 101 -16.01 -15.86 -4.02
CA GLN A 101 -15.73 -14.98 -5.16
C GLN A 101 -16.77 -13.86 -5.24
N PRO A 102 -16.33 -12.61 -5.51
CA PRO A 102 -17.23 -11.48 -5.63
C PRO A 102 -17.92 -11.44 -7.00
N ASP A 103 -19.15 -10.91 -7.04
CA ASP A 103 -19.87 -10.57 -8.26
C ASP A 103 -19.43 -9.21 -8.84
N PHE A 104 -18.89 -8.34 -7.97
CA PHE A 104 -18.43 -7.00 -8.32
C PHE A 104 -17.20 -6.62 -7.49
N ILE A 105 -16.29 -5.80 -8.08
CA ILE A 105 -15.07 -5.37 -7.41
C ILE A 105 -15.00 -3.85 -7.43
N ILE A 106 -14.75 -3.22 -6.29
CA ILE A 106 -14.39 -1.80 -6.19
C ILE A 106 -12.92 -1.67 -5.76
N ILE A 107 -12.19 -0.77 -6.43
CA ILE A 107 -10.74 -0.67 -6.28
C ILE A 107 -10.35 0.77 -5.92
N ASP A 108 -9.47 0.96 -4.92
CA ASP A 108 -8.86 2.28 -4.73
C ASP A 108 -7.99 2.66 -5.91
N GLY A 109 -8.17 3.90 -6.41
CA GLY A 109 -7.39 4.43 -7.52
C GLY A 109 -8.19 4.70 -8.78
N ASN A 110 -7.47 4.92 -9.89
CA ASN A 110 -8.04 5.31 -11.18
C ASN A 110 -7.77 4.32 -12.33
N ARG A 111 -7.08 3.22 -12.04
CA ARG A 111 -6.70 2.20 -13.03
C ARG A 111 -6.71 0.81 -12.38
N PHE A 112 -7.18 -0.17 -13.14
CA PHE A 112 -7.11 -1.58 -12.80
C PHE A 112 -7.06 -2.41 -14.08
N LYS A 113 -6.43 -3.58 -14.05
CA LYS A 113 -6.56 -4.57 -15.12
C LYS A 113 -7.77 -5.44 -14.83
N PRO A 114 -8.65 -5.71 -15.81
CA PRO A 114 -9.80 -6.60 -15.62
C PRO A 114 -9.38 -7.91 -14.94
N TYR A 115 -10.17 -8.33 -13.98
CA TYR A 115 -10.00 -9.60 -13.27
C TYR A 115 -11.03 -10.58 -13.78
N GLN A 116 -10.58 -11.62 -14.49
CA GLN A 116 -11.45 -12.60 -15.11
C GLN A 116 -12.66 -11.95 -15.86
N ASN A 117 -13.88 -12.39 -15.60
CA ASN A 117 -15.12 -11.82 -16.14
C ASN A 117 -15.86 -10.94 -15.12
N THR A 118 -15.26 -10.67 -13.96
CA THR A 118 -15.90 -9.90 -12.90
C THR A 118 -15.87 -8.41 -13.23
N LYS A 119 -17.04 -7.78 -13.16
CA LYS A 119 -17.17 -6.33 -13.36
C LYS A 119 -16.50 -5.56 -12.22
N HIS A 120 -15.95 -4.40 -12.54
CA HIS A 120 -15.26 -3.59 -11.55
C HIS A 120 -15.46 -2.10 -11.74
N GLN A 121 -15.22 -1.33 -10.68
CA GLN A 121 -15.18 0.13 -10.68
C GLN A 121 -13.95 0.63 -9.92
N CYS A 122 -13.15 1.47 -10.58
CA CYS A 122 -12.07 2.21 -9.92
C CYS A 122 -12.62 3.45 -9.24
N ILE A 123 -12.23 3.68 -7.99
CA ILE A 123 -12.74 4.77 -7.15
C ILE A 123 -11.56 5.54 -6.56
N VAL A 124 -11.32 6.75 -7.06
CA VAL A 124 -10.27 7.62 -6.55
C VAL A 124 -10.55 8.00 -5.10
N LYS A 125 -9.57 7.74 -4.20
CA LYS A 125 -9.70 7.89 -2.75
C LYS A 125 -10.86 7.04 -2.20
N GLY A 126 -10.97 5.81 -2.68
CA GLY A 126 -12.03 4.88 -2.32
C GLY A 126 -11.98 4.46 -0.86
N ASP A 127 -10.79 4.41 -0.27
CA ASP A 127 -10.54 4.16 1.14
C ASP A 127 -11.20 5.18 2.09
N GLY A 128 -11.45 6.39 1.60
CA GLY A 128 -12.24 7.41 2.29
C GLY A 128 -13.73 7.43 1.91
N LYS A 129 -14.22 6.47 1.11
CA LYS A 129 -15.58 6.47 0.58
C LYS A 129 -16.36 5.19 0.88
N TYR A 130 -15.71 4.02 0.89
CA TYR A 130 -16.34 2.71 1.03
C TYR A 130 -15.67 1.88 2.12
N PHE A 131 -16.48 1.22 2.97
CA PHE A 131 -15.98 0.40 4.06
C PHE A 131 -15.10 -0.75 3.58
N SER A 132 -15.47 -1.44 2.49
CA SER A 132 -14.71 -2.59 1.97
C SER A 132 -13.32 -2.17 1.46
N ILE A 133 -13.17 -1.02 0.79
CA ILE A 133 -11.88 -0.48 0.38
C ILE A 133 -11.06 -0.02 1.60
N ALA A 134 -11.69 0.68 2.56
CA ALA A 134 -11.03 1.10 3.79
C ALA A 134 -10.49 -0.09 4.60
N ALA A 135 -11.27 -1.16 4.70
CA ALA A 135 -10.85 -2.41 5.33
C ALA A 135 -9.67 -3.05 4.58
N ALA A 136 -9.73 -3.10 3.24
CA ALA A 136 -8.62 -3.60 2.42
C ALA A 136 -7.35 -2.77 2.63
N SER A 137 -7.46 -1.44 2.72
CA SER A 137 -6.34 -0.53 3.03
C SER A 137 -5.66 -0.87 4.36
N ILE A 138 -6.44 -1.09 5.43
CA ILE A 138 -5.94 -1.50 6.74
C ILE A 138 -5.21 -2.85 6.66
N LEU A 139 -5.81 -3.84 6.01
CA LEU A 139 -5.19 -5.16 5.89
C LEU A 139 -3.89 -5.10 5.09
N ALA A 140 -3.90 -4.52 3.89
CA ALA A 140 -2.70 -4.38 3.06
C ALA A 140 -1.58 -3.65 3.82
N LYS A 141 -1.90 -2.56 4.53
CA LYS A 141 -0.94 -1.77 5.30
C LYS A 141 -0.37 -2.54 6.48
N THR A 142 -1.20 -3.15 7.30
CA THR A 142 -0.75 -3.82 8.54
C THR A 142 0.05 -5.09 8.25
N TYR A 143 -0.35 -5.90 7.28
CA TYR A 143 0.42 -7.07 6.84
C TYR A 143 1.78 -6.68 6.26
N ARG A 144 1.82 -5.59 5.48
CA ARG A 144 3.07 -5.10 4.95
C ARG A 144 3.99 -4.55 6.03
N ASP A 145 3.46 -3.80 6.99
CA ASP A 145 4.26 -3.24 8.09
C ASP A 145 4.89 -4.35 8.92
N GLU A 146 4.13 -5.39 9.26
CA GLU A 146 4.63 -6.58 9.94
C GLU A 146 5.76 -7.28 9.16
N TYR A 147 5.59 -7.43 7.84
CA TYR A 147 6.64 -7.98 6.97
C TYR A 147 7.93 -7.13 7.04
N MET A 148 7.81 -5.81 6.97
CA MET A 148 8.97 -4.90 7.01
C MET A 148 9.65 -4.86 8.39
N GLU A 149 8.90 -5.07 9.46
CA GLU A 149 9.46 -5.22 10.82
C GLU A 149 10.26 -6.51 10.97
N ASN A 150 9.79 -7.60 10.40
CA ASN A 150 10.53 -8.86 10.37
C ASN A 150 11.82 -8.74 9.56
N LEU A 151 11.79 -8.04 8.42
CA LEU A 151 13.00 -7.75 7.63
C LEU A 151 13.98 -6.82 8.37
N HIS A 152 13.48 -5.88 9.17
CA HIS A 152 14.33 -4.99 9.97
C HIS A 152 15.23 -5.77 10.94
N GLN A 153 14.79 -6.90 11.48
CA GLN A 153 15.61 -7.72 12.37
C GLN A 153 16.89 -8.23 11.66
N GLN A 154 16.82 -8.49 10.35
CA GLN A 154 17.95 -8.94 9.56
C GLN A 154 18.82 -7.78 9.03
N PHE A 155 18.20 -6.62 8.79
CA PHE A 155 18.83 -5.43 8.20
C PHE A 155 18.54 -4.16 9.00
N PRO A 156 18.96 -4.08 10.28
CA PRO A 156 18.57 -3.00 11.19
C PRO A 156 19.07 -1.62 10.76
N HIS A 157 20.18 -1.55 10.02
CA HIS A 157 20.78 -0.29 9.58
C HIS A 157 19.95 0.50 8.56
N TYR A 158 18.95 -0.12 7.88
CA TYR A 158 18.02 0.60 7.00
C TYR A 158 16.81 1.21 7.74
N ASP A 159 16.66 0.96 9.02
CA ASP A 159 15.56 1.46 9.88
C ASP A 159 14.15 1.14 9.34
N TRP A 160 13.97 -0.04 8.76
CA TRP A 160 12.69 -0.46 8.16
C TRP A 160 11.56 -0.64 9.19
N LYS A 161 11.90 -0.81 10.46
CA LYS A 161 10.91 -0.78 11.54
C LYS A 161 10.17 0.55 11.60
N GLN A 162 10.86 1.66 11.35
CA GLN A 162 10.26 3.01 11.37
C GLN A 162 9.76 3.43 9.99
N ASN A 163 10.63 3.37 8.98
CA ASN A 163 10.33 3.90 7.66
C ASN A 163 9.56 2.93 6.75
N LYS A 164 9.37 1.66 7.17
CA LYS A 164 8.66 0.62 6.41
C LYS A 164 9.10 0.52 4.93
N GLY A 165 10.36 0.86 4.64
CA GLY A 165 10.93 0.87 3.29
C GLY A 165 10.66 2.13 2.47
N TYR A 166 9.97 3.13 2.99
CA TYR A 166 9.75 4.41 2.31
C TYR A 166 11.05 5.22 2.17
N PRO A 167 11.16 6.10 1.15
CA PRO A 167 12.36 6.88 0.83
C PRO A 167 12.60 8.05 1.79
N THR A 168 12.63 7.79 3.10
CA THR A 168 13.01 8.79 4.10
C THR A 168 14.47 9.19 3.93
N VAL A 169 14.87 10.35 4.48
CA VAL A 169 16.27 10.80 4.47
C VAL A 169 17.17 9.73 5.05
N LYS A 170 16.84 9.21 6.25
CA LYS A 170 17.61 8.14 6.91
C LYS A 170 17.73 6.87 6.06
N HIS A 171 16.65 6.44 5.39
CA HIS A 171 16.70 5.26 4.53
C HIS A 171 17.63 5.46 3.35
N ARG A 172 17.59 6.63 2.69
CA ARG A 172 18.49 6.95 1.60
C ARG A 172 19.95 7.07 2.07
N GLU A 173 20.22 7.71 3.19
CA GLU A 173 21.56 7.78 3.80
C GLU A 173 22.09 6.38 4.11
N ALA A 174 21.27 5.49 4.66
CA ALA A 174 21.66 4.10 4.89
C ALA A 174 22.01 3.37 3.59
N VAL A 175 21.24 3.59 2.51
CA VAL A 175 21.58 3.02 1.19
C VAL A 175 22.91 3.55 0.67
N PHE A 176 23.21 4.84 0.82
CA PHE A 176 24.50 5.40 0.40
C PHE A 176 25.69 4.88 1.24
N SER A 177 25.45 4.61 2.52
CA SER A 177 26.50 4.13 3.44
C SER A 177 26.75 2.62 3.34
N TYR A 178 25.71 1.81 3.17
CA TYR A 178 25.76 0.34 3.24
C TYR A 178 25.47 -0.36 1.92
N GLY A 179 25.10 0.40 0.86
CA GLY A 179 24.66 -0.16 -0.41
C GLY A 179 23.20 -0.61 -0.40
N LEU A 180 22.80 -1.31 -1.46
CA LEU A 180 21.47 -1.92 -1.57
C LEU A 180 21.44 -3.29 -0.87
N SER A 181 20.44 -3.55 -0.06
CA SER A 181 20.16 -4.91 0.42
C SER A 181 19.58 -5.78 -0.70
N PRO A 182 19.50 -7.10 -0.52
CA PRO A 182 18.81 -8.00 -1.46
C PRO A 182 17.32 -7.66 -1.68
N TYR A 183 16.70 -6.93 -0.77
CA TYR A 183 15.27 -6.59 -0.80
C TYR A 183 14.95 -5.20 -1.40
N HIS A 184 15.96 -4.44 -1.80
CA HIS A 184 15.74 -3.17 -2.49
C HIS A 184 15.26 -3.38 -3.93
N ARG A 185 14.39 -2.48 -4.39
CA ARG A 185 13.89 -2.43 -5.77
C ARG A 185 14.91 -1.72 -6.64
N LYS A 186 15.62 -2.47 -7.46
CA LYS A 186 16.75 -1.97 -8.27
C LYS A 186 16.34 -0.98 -9.35
N THR A 187 15.11 -1.06 -9.82
CA THR A 187 14.56 -0.16 -10.84
C THR A 187 14.06 1.18 -10.27
N PHE A 188 14.01 1.32 -8.93
CA PHE A 188 13.57 2.56 -8.29
C PHE A 188 14.73 3.53 -8.15
N ARG A 189 14.48 4.81 -8.54
CA ARG A 189 15.49 5.85 -8.43
C ARG A 189 15.70 6.26 -6.97
N ILE A 190 16.94 6.18 -6.51
CA ILE A 190 17.35 6.63 -5.18
C ILE A 190 18.18 7.92 -5.36
N THR A 191 17.63 9.04 -4.90
CA THR A 191 18.33 10.35 -4.96
C THR A 191 19.18 10.56 -3.73
N ASN A 192 20.40 11.11 -3.92
CA ASN A 192 21.27 11.47 -2.81
C ASN A 192 20.62 12.60 -1.99
N PRO A 193 20.40 12.42 -0.67
CA PRO A 193 19.78 13.42 0.17
C PRO A 193 20.62 14.72 0.27
N GLN A 194 21.95 14.65 0.16
CA GLN A 194 22.84 15.81 0.21
C GLN A 194 22.73 16.69 -1.04
N LEU A 195 22.47 16.10 -2.22
CA LEU A 195 22.30 16.88 -3.46
C LEU A 195 20.95 17.62 -3.51
N SER A 196 19.95 17.20 -2.77
CA SER A 196 18.64 17.89 -2.72
C SER A 196 18.71 19.20 -1.93
N ILE A 197 19.67 19.36 -1.02
CA ILE A 197 19.86 20.58 -0.23
C ILE A 197 20.51 21.69 -1.10
N PHE A 198 21.41 21.32 -2.01
CA PHE A 198 22.07 22.28 -2.90
C PHE A 198 21.14 22.86 -3.98
N ASN A 199 20.12 22.10 -4.40
CA ASN A 199 19.13 22.57 -5.39
C ASN A 199 18.04 23.48 -4.80
N SER A 200 18.02 23.68 -3.49
CA SER A 200 17.08 24.57 -2.79
C SER A 200 17.71 25.90 -2.36
N LEU A 201 18.99 26.13 -2.63
CA LEU A 201 19.62 27.42 -2.40
C LEU A 201 19.22 28.38 -3.54
N PRO A 202 18.72 29.60 -3.25
CA PRO A 202 18.44 30.60 -4.27
C PRO A 202 19.75 30.94 -5.01
N TYR A 203 19.67 30.97 -6.34
CA TYR A 203 20.76 31.44 -7.20
C TYR A 203 20.98 32.92 -6.93
N GLU A 204 22.01 33.26 -6.17
CA GLU A 204 22.44 34.65 -6.04
C GLU A 204 23.05 35.09 -7.37
N SER A 205 22.30 35.90 -8.11
CA SER A 205 22.80 36.59 -9.30
C SER A 205 23.82 37.64 -8.86
N THR A 206 25.10 37.34 -8.99
CA THR A 206 26.16 38.35 -8.92
C THR A 206 26.04 39.26 -10.14
N THR A 207 25.34 40.35 -10.00
CA THR A 207 25.41 41.49 -10.90
C THR A 207 26.76 42.21 -10.66
N THR A 208 27.75 41.91 -11.47
CA THR A 208 28.94 42.74 -11.62
C THR A 208 28.57 43.97 -12.43
N HIS A 209 28.46 45.11 -11.76
CA HIS A 209 28.50 46.42 -12.44
C HIS A 209 29.95 46.73 -12.83
N GLN A 210 30.14 46.95 -14.13
CA GLN A 210 31.19 47.81 -14.67
C GLN A 210 30.54 49.10 -15.18
#